data_ff871b193e49fce9a7716ae4bb4e118f
#
_entry.id   ff871b193e49fce9a7716ae4bb4e118f
#
_cell.length_a   1.000
_cell.length_b   1.000
_cell.length_c   1.000
_cell.angle_alpha   90.00
_cell.angle_beta   90.00
_cell.angle_gamma   90.00
#
_symmetry.space_group_name_H-M   'P 1'
#
loop_
_entity.id
_entity.type
_entity.pdbx_description
1 polymer ?
#
loop_
_entity_poly.entity_id
_entity_poly.type
_entity_poly.pdbx_seq_one_letter_code
_entity_poly.pdbx_strand_id
1 'polypeptide(L)'
;MKTKIYSILAVSLLLFLGCTNDDPQTPQPPVPEESEVPALPTDPQPDNISFNHKIMLLQHTGTACPNCPRLMVSLRELSADAEYADKYQHVASHSYNTDDPAYSKAASQISGQSRAYPDLSFNLGAESTGNDTSIPTIKRYIDQLHKKNADVGISAAAGLSGNTVTVNVQIKAAVDNNYRVTAWLLEDGIEAEQDGATAEWMHTHENALRAFSGTSLNMGVYGERLGDLKAGQTAEKVLTIAVEEGWKAENCKVLVIANSSVEGRYDLANCIICPIGGTVSYDYK
;
A
#
# COMPACT_ATOMS: atom_id res chain seq x y z
N MET A 1 -21.25 -83.24 1.02
CA MET A 1 -20.23 -83.08 2.08
C MET A 1 -19.36 -81.91 1.69
N LYS A 2 -19.48 -80.78 2.40
CA LYS A 2 -18.77 -79.56 2.12
C LYS A 2 -17.69 -79.35 3.18
N THR A 3 -16.43 -79.45 2.77
CA THR A 3 -15.26 -79.24 3.63
C THR A 3 -14.90 -77.75 3.68
N LYS A 4 -14.92 -77.20 4.87
CA LYS A 4 -14.46 -75.82 5.10
C LYS A 4 -12.98 -75.84 5.46
N ILE A 5 -12.17 -75.06 4.69
CA ILE A 5 -10.75 -74.81 4.95
C ILE A 5 -10.67 -73.46 5.67
N TYR A 6 -10.10 -73.43 6.86
CA TYR A 6 -9.77 -72.20 7.61
C TYR A 6 -8.31 -71.81 7.31
N SER A 7 -8.13 -70.66 6.72
CA SER A 7 -6.82 -70.07 6.57
C SER A 7 -6.51 -69.26 7.82
N ILE A 8 -5.41 -69.58 8.47
CA ILE A 8 -4.83 -68.80 9.59
C ILE A 8 -3.93 -67.74 9.00
N LEU A 9 -4.27 -66.45 9.25
CA LEU A 9 -3.45 -65.33 8.90
C LEU A 9 -2.48 -65.08 10.05
N ALA A 10 -1.19 -65.28 9.83
CA ALA A 10 -0.14 -64.90 10.76
C ALA A 10 0.17 -63.37 10.58
N VAL A 11 -0.10 -62.56 11.63
CA VAL A 11 0.26 -61.17 11.69
C VAL A 11 1.70 -61.04 12.20
N SER A 12 2.62 -60.67 11.32
CA SER A 12 4.00 -60.33 11.70
C SER A 12 4.05 -58.89 12.17
N LEU A 13 4.28 -58.70 13.46
CA LEU A 13 4.51 -57.40 14.09
C LEU A 13 5.97 -56.96 13.85
N LEU A 14 6.21 -56.09 12.88
CA LEU A 14 7.49 -55.42 12.65
C LEU A 14 7.57 -54.22 13.59
N LEU A 15 8.39 -54.31 14.61
CA LEU A 15 8.83 -53.21 15.46
C LEU A 15 9.86 -52.35 14.69
N PHE A 16 9.44 -51.21 14.17
CA PHE A 16 10.34 -50.17 13.71
C PHE A 16 10.82 -49.37 14.93
N LEU A 17 12.08 -49.56 15.29
CA LEU A 17 12.83 -48.64 16.14
C LEU A 17 13.16 -47.40 15.28
N GLY A 18 12.31 -46.38 15.36
CA GLY A 18 12.59 -45.08 14.79
C GLY A 18 13.58 -44.32 15.69
N CYS A 19 14.78 -44.05 15.19
CA CYS A 19 15.66 -43.06 15.78
C CYS A 19 14.99 -41.70 15.59
N THR A 20 14.59 -41.05 16.67
CA THR A 20 14.23 -39.63 16.67
C THR A 20 15.51 -38.84 16.57
N ASN A 21 15.81 -38.32 15.38
CA ASN A 21 16.74 -37.18 15.26
C ASN A 21 15.96 -35.94 15.72
N ASP A 22 16.18 -35.53 16.94
CA ASP A 22 15.82 -34.19 17.41
C ASP A 22 16.82 -33.16 16.79
N ASP A 23 16.54 -32.81 15.55
CA ASP A 23 17.12 -31.62 14.96
C ASP A 23 16.42 -30.42 15.61
N PRO A 24 17.15 -29.44 16.19
CA PRO A 24 16.53 -28.25 16.74
C PRO A 24 15.83 -27.53 15.60
N GLN A 25 14.49 -27.59 15.58
CA GLN A 25 13.67 -26.82 14.64
C GLN A 25 14.02 -25.35 14.83
N THR A 26 14.64 -24.76 13.83
CA THR A 26 14.76 -23.31 13.70
C THR A 26 13.34 -22.74 13.84
N PRO A 27 13.08 -21.77 14.72
CA PRO A 27 11.76 -21.16 14.83
C PRO A 27 11.33 -20.68 13.44
N GLN A 28 10.27 -21.26 12.90
CA GLN A 28 9.63 -20.73 11.70
C GLN A 28 9.15 -19.31 12.03
N PRO A 29 9.40 -18.34 11.15
CA PRO A 29 8.81 -17.01 11.33
C PRO A 29 7.28 -17.16 11.47
N PRO A 30 6.65 -16.32 12.30
CA PRO A 30 5.20 -16.36 12.47
C PRO A 30 4.53 -16.23 11.10
N VAL A 31 3.66 -17.20 10.79
CA VAL A 31 2.79 -17.11 9.61
C VAL A 31 1.86 -15.92 9.85
N PRO A 32 1.72 -14.98 8.89
CA PRO A 32 0.80 -13.86 9.03
C PRO A 32 -0.60 -14.35 9.37
N GLU A 33 -1.28 -13.70 10.30
CA GLU A 33 -2.63 -14.05 10.66
C GLU A 33 -3.55 -13.83 9.45
N GLU A 34 -4.21 -14.90 8.99
CA GLU A 34 -5.15 -14.80 7.88
C GLU A 34 -6.35 -13.95 8.28
N SER A 35 -6.71 -12.99 7.46
CA SER A 35 -7.90 -12.17 7.62
C SER A 35 -8.78 -12.28 6.38
N GLU A 36 -10.03 -12.69 6.54
CA GLU A 36 -11.02 -12.66 5.46
C GLU A 36 -11.20 -11.21 4.98
N VAL A 37 -11.48 -11.02 3.69
CA VAL A 37 -11.82 -9.70 3.15
C VAL A 37 -13.21 -9.33 3.65
N PRO A 38 -13.36 -8.26 4.45
CA PRO A 38 -14.68 -7.83 4.89
C PRO A 38 -15.57 -7.40 3.72
N ALA A 39 -16.88 -7.36 3.94
CA ALA A 39 -17.78 -6.74 2.98
C ALA A 39 -17.49 -5.23 2.89
N LEU A 40 -17.65 -4.66 1.70
CA LEU A 40 -17.58 -3.21 1.53
C LEU A 40 -18.59 -2.51 2.45
N PRO A 41 -18.24 -1.37 3.07
CA PRO A 41 -19.18 -0.59 3.86
C PRO A 41 -20.39 -0.18 3.03
N THR A 42 -21.58 -0.25 3.64
CA THR A 42 -22.78 0.36 3.04
C THR A 42 -22.57 1.87 2.94
N ASP A 43 -22.87 2.45 1.79
CA ASP A 43 -22.79 3.89 1.58
C ASP A 43 -23.83 4.62 2.47
N PRO A 44 -23.38 5.43 3.46
CA PRO A 44 -24.29 6.11 4.38
C PRO A 44 -24.98 7.34 3.76
N GLN A 45 -24.50 7.81 2.59
CA GLN A 45 -24.99 9.01 1.92
C GLN A 45 -25.06 8.79 0.40
N PRO A 46 -25.99 7.92 -0.09
CA PRO A 46 -25.99 7.49 -1.49
C PRO A 46 -26.15 8.63 -2.50
N ASP A 47 -26.82 9.70 -2.14
CA ASP A 47 -27.04 10.87 -3.02
C ASP A 47 -25.95 11.94 -2.89
N ASN A 48 -25.03 11.83 -1.90
CA ASN A 48 -23.93 12.78 -1.72
C ASN A 48 -22.75 12.42 -2.65
N ILE A 49 -22.25 13.42 -3.37
CA ILE A 49 -21.07 13.32 -4.25
C ILE A 49 -19.98 14.33 -3.87
N SER A 50 -20.01 14.85 -2.63
CA SER A 50 -19.00 15.77 -2.13
C SER A 50 -18.03 15.02 -1.21
N PHE A 51 -16.80 14.82 -1.67
CA PHE A 51 -15.80 14.04 -0.97
C PHE A 51 -14.61 14.90 -0.55
N ASN A 52 -14.00 14.57 0.58
CA ASN A 52 -12.71 15.12 0.96
C ASN A 52 -11.64 14.68 -0.06
N HIS A 53 -10.82 15.62 -0.49
CA HIS A 53 -9.73 15.36 -1.42
C HIS A 53 -8.43 15.12 -0.66
N LYS A 54 -7.73 14.06 -1.02
CA LYS A 54 -6.38 13.79 -0.54
C LYS A 54 -5.43 13.67 -1.72
N ILE A 55 -4.30 14.34 -1.60
CA ILE A 55 -3.20 14.21 -2.56
C ILE A 55 -2.22 13.15 -2.05
N MET A 56 -1.34 12.68 -2.92
CA MET A 56 -0.26 11.78 -2.53
C MET A 56 1.06 12.54 -2.45
N LEU A 57 1.76 12.41 -1.33
CA LEU A 57 3.14 12.83 -1.15
C LEU A 57 4.05 11.61 -1.32
N LEU A 58 4.81 11.56 -2.39
CA LEU A 58 5.76 10.49 -2.67
C LEU A 58 7.17 10.96 -2.32
N GLN A 59 7.68 10.52 -1.17
CA GLN A 59 9.04 10.76 -0.70
C GLN A 59 10.02 9.81 -1.41
N HIS A 60 11.01 10.33 -2.08
CA HIS A 60 12.14 9.57 -2.62
C HIS A 60 13.29 9.59 -1.62
N THR A 61 13.64 8.41 -1.10
CA THR A 61 14.53 8.24 0.05
C THR A 61 15.35 6.95 0.00
N GLY A 62 16.09 6.68 1.04
CA GLY A 62 16.81 5.44 1.32
C GLY A 62 17.71 5.60 2.53
N THR A 63 18.00 4.50 3.19
CA THR A 63 18.77 4.46 4.46
C THR A 63 20.19 4.99 4.32
N ALA A 64 20.84 4.77 3.18
CA ALA A 64 22.19 5.28 2.90
C ALA A 64 22.21 6.73 2.36
N CYS A 65 21.08 7.45 2.37
CA CYS A 65 21.00 8.83 1.91
C CYS A 65 21.26 9.83 3.08
N PRO A 66 22.45 10.47 3.17
CA PRO A 66 22.81 11.26 4.34
C PRO A 66 22.05 12.59 4.45
N ASN A 67 21.39 13.02 3.38
CA ASN A 67 20.58 14.24 3.35
C ASN A 67 19.08 13.99 3.54
N CYS A 68 18.63 12.74 3.48
CA CYS A 68 17.21 12.36 3.59
C CYS A 68 16.59 12.68 4.96
N PRO A 69 17.32 12.66 6.09
CA PRO A 69 16.79 13.09 7.39
C PRO A 69 16.15 14.49 7.40
N ARG A 70 16.62 15.41 6.55
CA ARG A 70 16.03 16.77 6.48
C ARG A 70 14.57 16.74 6.03
N LEU A 71 14.25 15.90 5.04
CA LEU A 71 12.87 15.74 4.57
C LEU A 71 12.03 14.96 5.59
N MET A 72 12.60 13.97 6.29
CA MET A 72 11.91 13.26 7.36
C MET A 72 11.44 14.21 8.47
N VAL A 73 12.29 15.18 8.88
CA VAL A 73 11.92 16.23 9.84
C VAL A 73 10.73 17.03 9.33
N SER A 74 10.79 17.53 8.09
CA SER A 74 9.72 18.33 7.50
C SER A 74 8.39 17.57 7.39
N LEU A 75 8.43 16.29 7.00
CA LEU A 75 7.23 15.46 6.91
C LEU A 75 6.64 15.17 8.29
N ARG A 76 7.47 14.97 9.32
CA ARG A 76 7.02 14.81 10.71
C ARG A 76 6.35 16.08 11.23
N GLU A 77 6.94 17.26 10.99
CA GLU A 77 6.32 18.53 11.36
C GLU A 77 5.00 18.77 10.60
N LEU A 78 4.97 18.44 9.32
CA LEU A 78 3.77 18.55 8.49
C LEU A 78 2.64 17.64 9.00
N SER A 79 2.95 16.41 9.41
CA SER A 79 1.97 15.46 9.95
C SER A 79 1.39 15.89 11.31
N ALA A 80 2.12 16.72 12.07
CA ALA A 80 1.65 17.31 13.31
C ALA A 80 0.82 18.59 13.12
N ASP A 81 0.78 19.14 11.91
CA ASP A 81 0.01 20.32 11.59
C ASP A 81 -1.44 19.95 11.24
N ALA A 82 -2.37 20.25 12.15
CA ALA A 82 -3.78 19.92 12.02
C ALA A 82 -4.46 20.53 10.77
N GLU A 83 -3.91 21.60 10.19
CA GLU A 83 -4.42 22.18 8.94
C GLU A 83 -4.09 21.31 7.72
N TYR A 84 -2.98 20.54 7.78
CA TYR A 84 -2.44 19.82 6.63
C TYR A 84 -2.54 18.31 6.74
N ALA A 85 -2.55 17.74 7.95
CA ALA A 85 -2.46 16.30 8.21
C ALA A 85 -3.49 15.47 7.41
N ASP A 86 -4.70 15.99 7.22
CA ASP A 86 -5.77 15.30 6.51
C ASP A 86 -5.82 15.58 4.99
N LYS A 87 -4.95 16.44 4.47
CA LYS A 87 -4.95 16.81 3.04
C LYS A 87 -4.18 15.83 2.15
N TYR A 88 -3.43 14.90 2.73
CA TYR A 88 -2.55 14.01 1.94
C TYR A 88 -2.43 12.60 2.50
N GLN A 89 -1.92 11.70 1.67
CA GLN A 89 -1.37 10.41 2.05
C GLN A 89 0.12 10.38 1.72
N HIS A 90 0.94 9.93 2.67
CA HIS A 90 2.38 9.84 2.51
C HIS A 90 2.81 8.43 2.09
N VAL A 91 3.73 8.36 1.13
CA VAL A 91 4.40 7.14 0.66
C VAL A 91 5.90 7.36 0.65
N ALA A 92 6.67 6.46 1.22
CA ALA A 92 8.13 6.47 1.18
C ALA A 92 8.65 5.47 0.13
N SER A 93 9.25 5.98 -0.93
CA SER A 93 9.89 5.19 -1.98
C SER A 93 11.39 5.04 -1.66
N HIS A 94 11.74 3.92 -1.01
CA HIS A 94 13.12 3.57 -0.69
C HIS A 94 13.79 2.97 -1.92
N SER A 95 14.50 3.80 -2.68
CA SER A 95 15.13 3.43 -3.96
C SER A 95 16.56 3.97 -4.14
N TYR A 96 17.10 4.65 -3.11
CA TYR A 96 18.47 5.19 -3.16
C TYR A 96 19.54 4.09 -3.19
N ASN A 97 19.37 3.04 -2.40
CA ASN A 97 20.27 1.89 -2.30
C ASN A 97 19.49 0.57 -2.23
N THR A 98 20.04 -0.49 -2.80
CA THR A 98 19.34 -1.78 -2.93
C THR A 98 19.49 -2.70 -1.71
N ASP A 99 20.41 -2.41 -0.81
CA ASP A 99 20.62 -3.08 0.48
C ASP A 99 19.81 -2.46 1.63
N ASP A 100 18.99 -1.46 1.33
CA ASP A 100 18.03 -0.86 2.24
C ASP A 100 16.92 -1.87 2.59
N PRO A 101 16.68 -2.20 3.89
CA PRO A 101 15.60 -3.12 4.27
C PRO A 101 14.20 -2.65 3.82
N ALA A 102 14.01 -1.34 3.61
CA ALA A 102 12.77 -0.75 3.10
C ALA A 102 12.73 -0.70 1.56
N TYR A 103 13.81 -1.07 0.86
CA TYR A 103 13.82 -1.16 -0.60
C TYR A 103 12.78 -2.14 -1.12
N SER A 104 12.19 -1.81 -2.26
CA SER A 104 11.35 -2.72 -3.02
C SER A 104 11.51 -2.52 -4.53
N LYS A 105 11.14 -3.54 -5.31
CA LYS A 105 11.08 -3.42 -6.76
C LYS A 105 10.09 -2.34 -7.20
N ALA A 106 8.96 -2.20 -6.49
CA ALA A 106 7.97 -1.16 -6.76
C ALA A 106 8.55 0.24 -6.58
N ALA A 107 9.27 0.49 -5.47
CA ALA A 107 9.96 1.76 -5.22
C ALA A 107 11.00 2.07 -6.32
N SER A 108 11.80 1.08 -6.71
CA SER A 108 12.77 1.22 -7.80
C SER A 108 12.12 1.57 -9.15
N GLN A 109 10.96 0.97 -9.46
CA GLN A 109 10.26 1.21 -10.72
C GLN A 109 9.71 2.63 -10.87
N ILE A 110 9.41 3.32 -9.75
CA ILE A 110 8.93 4.72 -9.77
C ILE A 110 10.03 5.73 -9.45
N SER A 111 11.26 5.28 -9.19
CA SER A 111 12.41 6.15 -8.87
C SER A 111 12.71 7.18 -9.95
N GLY A 112 12.37 6.90 -11.21
CA GLY A 112 12.53 7.83 -12.34
C GLY A 112 11.71 9.12 -12.22
N GLN A 113 10.78 9.21 -11.26
CA GLN A 113 10.05 10.45 -10.93
C GLN A 113 10.86 11.37 -10.00
N SER A 114 11.90 10.86 -9.36
CA SER A 114 12.80 11.64 -8.51
C SER A 114 13.78 12.47 -9.36
N ARG A 115 14.02 13.69 -8.93
CA ARG A 115 15.08 14.58 -9.46
C ARG A 115 16.33 14.60 -8.59
N ALA A 116 16.20 14.12 -7.34
CA ALA A 116 17.25 14.15 -6.33
C ALA A 116 16.92 13.19 -5.17
N TYR A 117 17.84 13.06 -4.22
CA TYR A 117 17.59 12.43 -2.92
C TYR A 117 18.12 13.36 -1.81
N PRO A 118 17.23 13.78 -0.85
CA PRO A 118 15.79 13.56 -0.86
C PRO A 118 15.07 14.36 -1.96
N ASP A 119 13.91 13.87 -2.36
CA ASP A 119 12.93 14.59 -3.17
C ASP A 119 11.52 14.26 -2.69
N LEU A 120 10.58 15.16 -2.92
CA LEU A 120 9.16 14.92 -2.67
C LEU A 120 8.39 15.26 -3.94
N SER A 121 7.80 14.26 -4.57
CA SER A 121 6.91 14.44 -5.71
C SER A 121 5.44 14.30 -5.29
N PHE A 122 4.53 14.84 -6.12
CA PHE A 122 3.12 14.97 -5.79
C PHE A 122 2.26 14.27 -6.85
N ASN A 123 1.27 13.50 -6.41
CA ASN A 123 0.23 12.89 -7.25
C ASN A 123 0.74 12.09 -8.47
N LEU A 124 1.95 11.51 -8.39
CA LEU A 124 2.62 10.87 -9.53
C LEU A 124 2.85 11.81 -10.72
N GLY A 125 2.72 13.11 -10.51
CA GLY A 125 2.91 14.16 -11.51
C GLY A 125 4.37 14.58 -11.68
N ALA A 126 4.56 15.62 -12.50
CA ALA A 126 5.88 16.21 -12.75
C ALA A 126 6.32 17.19 -11.65
N GLU A 127 5.41 17.58 -10.76
CA GLU A 127 5.69 18.49 -9.66
C GLU A 127 6.52 17.77 -8.61
N SER A 128 7.66 18.37 -8.26
CA SER A 128 8.51 17.91 -7.17
C SER A 128 9.23 19.09 -6.50
N THR A 129 9.64 18.87 -5.25
CA THR A 129 10.41 19.87 -4.51
C THR A 129 11.88 19.92 -4.94
N GLY A 130 12.37 18.88 -5.60
CA GLY A 130 13.80 18.68 -5.80
C GLY A 130 14.51 18.62 -4.45
N ASN A 131 15.61 19.37 -4.30
CA ASN A 131 16.37 19.43 -3.05
C ASN A 131 15.77 20.37 -1.98
N ASP A 132 14.67 21.07 -2.27
CA ASP A 132 14.01 21.93 -1.28
C ASP A 132 13.09 21.12 -0.40
N THR A 133 13.53 20.85 0.83
CA THR A 133 12.78 20.08 1.84
C THR A 133 12.01 20.99 2.80
N SER A 134 11.93 22.30 2.54
CA SER A 134 11.30 23.24 3.46
C SER A 134 9.78 23.11 3.54
N ILE A 135 9.23 23.22 4.73
CA ILE A 135 7.79 23.16 4.99
C ILE A 135 7.00 24.18 4.16
N PRO A 136 7.41 25.45 4.03
CA PRO A 136 6.70 26.42 3.20
C PRO A 136 6.58 25.99 1.73
N THR A 137 7.63 25.36 1.18
CA THR A 137 7.58 24.83 -0.19
C THR A 137 6.61 23.64 -0.30
N ILE A 138 6.66 22.70 0.64
CA ILE A 138 5.74 21.54 0.66
C ILE A 138 4.29 22.01 0.78
N LYS A 139 3.98 22.89 1.73
CA LYS A 139 2.65 23.46 1.93
C LYS A 139 2.13 24.19 0.69
N ARG A 140 2.98 24.96 0.02
CA ARG A 140 2.62 25.64 -1.23
C ARG A 140 2.16 24.65 -2.32
N TYR A 141 2.84 23.50 -2.49
CA TYR A 141 2.41 22.46 -3.43
C TYR A 141 1.11 21.80 -2.99
N ILE A 142 0.95 21.52 -1.70
CA ILE A 142 -0.31 20.96 -1.17
C ILE A 142 -1.46 21.92 -1.48
N ASP A 143 -1.32 23.20 -1.17
CA ASP A 143 -2.36 24.22 -1.41
C ASP A 143 -2.71 24.40 -2.89
N GLN A 144 -1.72 24.22 -3.79
CA GLN A 144 -1.94 24.29 -5.23
C GLN A 144 -2.68 23.08 -5.80
N LEU A 145 -2.42 21.90 -5.26
CA LEU A 145 -2.94 20.63 -5.78
C LEU A 145 -4.22 20.15 -5.07
N HIS A 146 -4.40 20.54 -3.81
CA HIS A 146 -5.54 20.14 -3.02
C HIS A 146 -6.81 20.85 -3.52
N LYS A 147 -7.79 20.04 -3.96
CA LYS A 147 -9.09 20.55 -4.43
C LYS A 147 -10.05 20.74 -3.27
N LYS A 148 -10.98 21.66 -3.41
CA LYS A 148 -12.09 21.83 -2.46
C LYS A 148 -12.91 20.54 -2.35
N ASN A 149 -13.22 19.88 -3.48
CA ASN A 149 -13.89 18.57 -3.55
C ASN A 149 -13.03 17.62 -4.39
N ALA A 150 -12.98 16.34 -4.02
CA ALA A 150 -12.40 15.33 -4.87
C ALA A 150 -13.31 15.03 -6.07
N ASP A 151 -12.70 14.61 -7.19
CA ASP A 151 -13.44 14.19 -8.38
C ASP A 151 -14.11 12.82 -8.19
N VAL A 152 -13.71 12.09 -7.14
CA VAL A 152 -14.18 10.73 -6.83
C VAL A 152 -14.06 10.41 -5.35
N GLY A 153 -15.06 9.74 -4.77
CA GLY A 153 -14.98 9.07 -3.48
C GLY A 153 -14.49 7.63 -3.62
N ILE A 154 -13.81 7.13 -2.59
CA ILE A 154 -13.28 5.76 -2.54
C ILE A 154 -13.80 5.09 -1.27
N SER A 155 -14.30 3.87 -1.39
CA SER A 155 -14.60 2.94 -0.31
C SER A 155 -13.86 1.64 -0.58
N ALA A 156 -13.30 1.01 0.45
CA ALA A 156 -12.52 -0.20 0.27
C ALA A 156 -12.63 -1.15 1.46
N ALA A 157 -12.33 -2.42 1.19
CA ALA A 157 -12.15 -3.48 2.17
C ALA A 157 -10.94 -4.31 1.78
N ALA A 158 -10.05 -4.62 2.72
CA ALA A 158 -8.85 -5.40 2.46
C ALA A 158 -8.71 -6.58 3.42
N GLY A 159 -8.25 -7.72 2.92
CA GLY A 159 -7.95 -8.91 3.71
C GLY A 159 -6.71 -9.61 3.20
N LEU A 160 -6.10 -10.44 4.07
CA LEU A 160 -4.91 -11.23 3.77
C LEU A 160 -5.27 -12.71 3.84
N SER A 161 -4.91 -13.48 2.80
CA SER A 161 -4.98 -14.92 2.81
C SER A 161 -3.69 -15.51 2.25
N GLY A 162 -2.99 -16.30 3.05
CA GLY A 162 -1.64 -16.74 2.76
C GLY A 162 -0.69 -15.54 2.58
N ASN A 163 -0.13 -15.40 1.39
CA ASN A 163 0.74 -14.28 1.02
C ASN A 163 0.07 -13.31 0.04
N THR A 164 -1.26 -13.26 -0.01
CA THR A 164 -1.98 -12.42 -0.96
C THR A 164 -2.93 -11.48 -0.22
N VAL A 165 -2.72 -10.18 -0.38
CA VAL A 165 -3.68 -9.15 0.02
C VAL A 165 -4.70 -8.99 -1.10
N THR A 166 -5.98 -9.18 -0.77
CA THR A 166 -7.11 -8.89 -1.67
C THR A 166 -7.79 -7.62 -1.21
N VAL A 167 -8.06 -6.72 -2.15
CA VAL A 167 -8.68 -5.41 -1.89
C VAL A 167 -9.93 -5.29 -2.75
N ASN A 168 -11.09 -5.24 -2.10
CA ASN A 168 -12.34 -4.88 -2.75
C ASN A 168 -12.46 -3.35 -2.73
N VAL A 169 -12.60 -2.73 -3.88
CA VAL A 169 -12.68 -1.27 -4.03
C VAL A 169 -13.99 -0.92 -4.70
N GLN A 170 -14.68 0.07 -4.17
CA GLN A 170 -15.79 0.76 -4.84
C GLN A 170 -15.44 2.25 -4.94
N ILE A 171 -15.55 2.81 -6.14
CA ILE A 171 -15.47 4.26 -6.32
C ILE A 171 -16.84 4.82 -6.66
N LYS A 172 -17.04 6.10 -6.31
CA LYS A 172 -18.24 6.88 -6.65
C LYS A 172 -17.81 8.18 -7.29
N ALA A 173 -18.17 8.38 -8.55
CA ALA A 173 -17.77 9.55 -9.32
C ALA A 173 -18.48 10.81 -8.80
N ALA A 174 -17.73 11.89 -8.59
CA ALA A 174 -18.27 13.22 -8.33
C ALA A 174 -18.42 14.04 -9.63
N VAL A 175 -17.62 13.69 -10.64
CA VAL A 175 -17.65 14.32 -11.97
C VAL A 175 -17.66 13.24 -13.07
N ASP A 176 -18.18 13.59 -14.24
CA ASP A 176 -18.13 12.71 -15.42
C ASP A 176 -16.69 12.54 -15.88
N ASN A 177 -16.16 11.31 -15.87
CA ASN A 177 -14.81 11.04 -16.35
C ASN A 177 -14.60 9.54 -16.63
N ASN A 178 -13.45 9.21 -17.24
CA ASN A 178 -12.91 7.85 -17.31
C ASN A 178 -12.00 7.60 -16.13
N TYR A 179 -12.27 6.53 -15.37
CA TYR A 179 -11.57 6.22 -14.12
C TYR A 179 -10.76 4.94 -14.20
N ARG A 180 -9.70 4.92 -13.40
CA ARG A 180 -8.87 3.75 -13.10
C ARG A 180 -8.63 3.66 -11.60
N VAL A 181 -8.31 2.45 -11.11
CA VAL A 181 -7.98 2.22 -9.70
C VAL A 181 -6.78 1.30 -9.57
N THR A 182 -5.93 1.60 -8.61
CA THR A 182 -4.81 0.75 -8.19
C THR A 182 -4.75 0.69 -6.66
N ALA A 183 -4.05 -0.30 -6.15
CA ALA A 183 -3.75 -0.44 -4.73
C ALA A 183 -2.25 -0.64 -4.54
N TRP A 184 -1.68 0.05 -3.57
CA TRP A 184 -0.27 -0.02 -3.20
C TRP A 184 -0.13 -0.56 -1.79
N LEU A 185 0.74 -1.54 -1.60
CA LEU A 185 1.07 -2.07 -0.28
C LEU A 185 2.14 -1.20 0.35
N LEU A 186 1.86 -0.70 1.53
CA LEU A 186 2.79 0.08 2.35
C LEU A 186 3.08 -0.69 3.63
N GLU A 187 4.33 -0.67 4.09
CA GLU A 187 4.76 -1.26 5.36
C GLU A 187 5.28 -0.18 6.29
N ASP A 188 4.88 -0.28 7.56
CA ASP A 188 5.34 0.58 8.65
C ASP A 188 6.34 -0.13 9.57
N GLY A 189 7.08 0.62 10.38
CA GLY A 189 7.91 0.08 11.45
C GLY A 189 9.11 -0.73 10.96
N ILE A 190 9.70 -0.37 9.83
CA ILE A 190 10.92 -1.03 9.34
C ILE A 190 12.12 -0.42 10.04
N GLU A 191 12.77 -1.20 10.89
CA GLU A 191 13.97 -0.76 11.61
C GLU A 191 15.22 -0.89 10.74
N ALA A 192 15.91 0.23 10.50
CA ALA A 192 17.17 0.28 9.78
C ALA A 192 17.94 1.56 10.10
N GLU A 193 19.28 1.45 10.18
CA GLU A 193 20.17 2.60 10.36
C GLU A 193 20.00 3.60 9.21
N GLN A 194 19.75 4.85 9.54
CA GLN A 194 19.63 5.96 8.58
C GLN A 194 20.89 6.82 8.60
N ASP A 195 21.59 6.89 7.49
CA ASP A 195 22.73 7.79 7.34
C ASP A 195 22.31 9.24 7.57
N GLY A 196 23.11 9.97 8.37
CA GLY A 196 22.83 11.37 8.68
C GLY A 196 21.69 11.58 9.67
N ALA A 197 21.17 10.52 10.31
CA ALA A 197 20.17 10.64 11.36
C ALA A 197 20.68 11.50 12.52
N THR A 198 19.78 12.33 13.08
CA THR A 198 20.06 13.20 14.23
C THR A 198 19.18 12.85 15.43
N ALA A 199 18.30 11.86 15.30
CA ALA A 199 17.41 11.40 16.37
C ALA A 199 17.03 9.94 16.12
N GLU A 200 16.79 9.18 17.21
CA GLU A 200 16.49 7.74 17.22
C GLU A 200 15.31 7.37 16.31
N TRP A 201 14.23 8.15 16.33
CA TRP A 201 13.05 7.88 15.52
C TRP A 201 13.30 7.85 14.01
N MET A 202 14.44 8.36 13.53
CA MET A 202 14.80 8.34 12.10
C MET A 202 15.26 6.97 11.61
N HIS A 203 15.50 6.03 12.54
CA HIS A 203 15.87 4.64 12.24
C HIS A 203 14.64 3.73 12.06
N THR A 204 13.42 4.27 12.28
CA THR A 204 12.15 3.57 12.01
C THR A 204 11.51 4.18 10.77
N HIS A 205 11.31 3.36 9.73
CA HIS A 205 10.79 3.81 8.44
C HIS A 205 9.32 3.42 8.30
N GLU A 206 8.50 4.41 7.97
CA GLU A 206 7.05 4.32 7.86
C GLU A 206 6.58 4.52 6.42
N ASN A 207 5.43 3.95 6.07
CA ASN A 207 4.81 4.08 4.75
C ASN A 207 5.70 3.62 3.59
N ALA A 208 6.61 2.67 3.83
CA ALA A 208 7.51 2.17 2.81
C ALA A 208 6.74 1.43 1.72
N LEU A 209 6.86 1.88 0.47
CA LEU A 209 6.21 1.24 -0.67
C LEU A 209 6.82 -0.14 -0.92
N ARG A 210 5.99 -1.19 -0.84
CA ARG A 210 6.42 -2.58 -1.05
C ARG A 210 6.02 -3.12 -2.43
N ALA A 211 4.75 -3.00 -2.80
CA ALA A 211 4.23 -3.57 -4.03
C ALA A 211 3.05 -2.78 -4.59
N PHE A 212 2.72 -3.03 -5.84
CA PHE A 212 1.53 -2.55 -6.53
C PHE A 212 0.58 -3.70 -6.84
N SER A 213 -0.71 -3.41 -6.94
CA SER A 213 -1.65 -4.29 -7.62
C SER A 213 -1.41 -4.30 -9.14
N GLY A 214 -1.92 -5.31 -9.82
CA GLY A 214 -1.82 -5.44 -11.27
C GLY A 214 -0.54 -6.15 -11.75
N THR A 215 -0.52 -6.50 -13.03
CA THR A 215 0.51 -7.35 -13.64
C THR A 215 1.57 -6.58 -14.42
N SER A 216 1.47 -5.27 -14.50
CA SER A 216 2.43 -4.40 -15.18
C SER A 216 2.63 -3.09 -14.42
N LEU A 217 3.77 -2.43 -14.64
CA LEU A 217 4.04 -1.13 -14.05
C LEU A 217 2.96 -0.10 -14.37
N ASN A 218 2.44 -0.09 -15.60
CA ASN A 218 1.38 0.83 -15.99
C ASN A 218 0.10 0.59 -15.17
N MET A 219 -0.30 -0.68 -14.96
CA MET A 219 -1.45 -1.03 -14.11
C MET A 219 -1.16 -0.71 -12.63
N GLY A 220 0.06 -0.95 -12.18
CA GLY A 220 0.48 -0.65 -10.81
C GLY A 220 0.44 0.85 -10.50
N VAL A 221 0.91 1.69 -11.41
CA VAL A 221 1.00 3.14 -11.22
C VAL A 221 -0.32 3.85 -11.55
N TYR A 222 -0.85 3.63 -12.76
CA TYR A 222 -2.04 4.36 -13.23
C TYR A 222 -3.35 3.60 -13.02
N GLY A 223 -3.28 2.34 -12.64
CA GLY A 223 -4.43 1.52 -12.27
C GLY A 223 -5.07 0.72 -13.41
N GLU A 224 -5.93 -0.19 -13.01
CA GLU A 224 -6.80 -0.95 -13.87
C GLU A 224 -8.04 -0.14 -14.26
N ARG A 225 -8.51 -0.34 -15.48
CA ARG A 225 -9.65 0.40 -16.02
C ARG A 225 -10.95 0.04 -15.27
N LEU A 226 -11.70 1.08 -14.89
CA LEU A 226 -13.09 0.99 -14.45
C LEU A 226 -14.05 1.44 -15.55
N GLY A 227 -13.66 2.40 -16.39
CA GLY A 227 -14.44 2.91 -17.51
C GLY A 227 -14.96 4.32 -17.29
N ASP A 228 -15.92 4.71 -18.16
CA ASP A 228 -16.58 6.00 -18.09
C ASP A 228 -17.69 5.96 -17.04
N LEU A 229 -17.65 6.88 -16.09
CA LEU A 229 -18.67 7.04 -15.07
C LEU A 229 -19.23 8.45 -15.12
N LYS A 230 -20.53 8.56 -14.94
CA LYS A 230 -21.23 9.83 -14.69
C LYS A 230 -21.22 10.16 -13.21
N ALA A 231 -21.33 11.45 -12.88
CA ALA A 231 -21.49 11.89 -11.50
C ALA A 231 -22.61 11.10 -10.80
N GLY A 232 -22.34 10.61 -9.60
CA GLY A 232 -23.21 9.74 -8.80
C GLY A 232 -23.11 8.23 -9.13
N GLN A 233 -22.51 7.85 -10.26
CA GLN A 233 -22.34 6.42 -10.58
C GLN A 233 -21.17 5.81 -9.78
N THR A 234 -21.32 4.52 -9.48
CA THR A 234 -20.31 3.70 -8.80
C THR A 234 -19.74 2.64 -9.73
N ALA A 235 -18.50 2.22 -9.47
CA ALA A 235 -17.89 1.04 -10.07
C ALA A 235 -17.06 0.31 -9.02
N GLU A 236 -16.98 -1.02 -9.16
CA GLU A 236 -16.25 -1.90 -8.26
C GLU A 236 -15.09 -2.59 -8.97
N LYS A 237 -14.07 -2.90 -8.22
CA LYS A 237 -12.91 -3.67 -8.66
C LYS A 237 -12.36 -4.49 -7.52
N VAL A 238 -11.93 -5.71 -7.82
CA VAL A 238 -11.12 -6.54 -6.93
C VAL A 238 -9.69 -6.46 -7.41
N LEU A 239 -8.79 -6.08 -6.51
CA LEU A 239 -7.35 -5.97 -6.75
C LEU A 239 -6.61 -6.95 -5.85
N THR A 240 -5.47 -7.45 -6.30
CA THR A 240 -4.62 -8.35 -5.50
C THR A 240 -3.19 -7.87 -5.48
N ILE A 241 -2.50 -8.07 -4.34
CA ILE A 241 -1.09 -7.73 -4.15
C ILE A 241 -0.42 -8.90 -3.46
N ALA A 242 0.70 -9.36 -4.00
CA ALA A 242 1.51 -10.37 -3.33
C ALA A 242 2.33 -9.74 -2.21
N VAL A 243 2.38 -10.40 -1.05
CA VAL A 243 3.29 -10.10 0.05
C VAL A 243 4.52 -10.98 -0.11
N GLU A 244 5.69 -10.37 -0.22
CA GLU A 244 6.95 -11.10 -0.35
C GLU A 244 7.46 -11.59 1.01
N GLU A 245 8.26 -12.65 0.99
CA GLU A 245 8.91 -13.18 2.18
C GLU A 245 9.81 -12.09 2.84
N GLY A 246 9.73 -11.98 4.15
CA GLY A 246 10.46 -10.99 4.94
C GLY A 246 9.71 -9.68 5.20
N TRP A 247 8.58 -9.41 4.53
CA TRP A 247 7.71 -8.28 4.89
C TRP A 247 6.80 -8.67 6.06
N LYS A 248 6.60 -7.72 6.99
CA LYS A 248 5.73 -7.90 8.14
C LYS A 248 4.30 -7.53 7.77
N ALA A 249 3.52 -8.53 7.35
CA ALA A 249 2.15 -8.31 6.86
C ALA A 249 1.25 -7.61 7.90
N GLU A 250 1.49 -7.85 9.19
CA GLU A 250 0.80 -7.18 10.32
C GLU A 250 1.08 -5.68 10.40
N ASN A 251 2.19 -5.22 9.83
CA ASN A 251 2.56 -3.81 9.75
C ASN A 251 2.15 -3.19 8.40
N CYS A 252 1.51 -3.97 7.52
CA CYS A 252 1.13 -3.49 6.21
C CYS A 252 -0.28 -2.87 6.20
N LYS A 253 -0.43 -1.90 5.30
CA LYS A 253 -1.69 -1.25 4.96
C LYS A 253 -1.77 -1.02 3.46
N VAL A 254 -2.95 -0.76 2.95
CA VAL A 254 -3.19 -0.53 1.53
C VAL A 254 -3.52 0.93 1.27
N LEU A 255 -2.77 1.57 0.38
CA LEU A 255 -3.16 2.85 -0.23
C LEU A 255 -3.95 2.55 -1.50
N VAL A 256 -5.23 2.87 -1.51
CA VAL A 256 -6.08 2.81 -2.71
C VAL A 256 -6.04 4.16 -3.42
N ILE A 257 -5.74 4.14 -4.71
CA ILE A 257 -5.60 5.33 -5.56
C ILE A 257 -6.61 5.23 -6.70
N ALA A 258 -7.44 6.26 -6.84
CA ALA A 258 -8.28 6.45 -8.01
C ALA A 258 -7.68 7.53 -8.90
N ASN A 259 -7.53 7.22 -10.18
CA ASN A 259 -7.03 8.11 -11.21
C ASN A 259 -8.15 8.48 -12.17
N SER A 260 -8.14 9.71 -12.66
CA SER A 260 -9.06 10.21 -13.69
C SER A 260 -8.32 10.63 -14.95
N SER A 261 -9.00 10.57 -16.09
CA SER A 261 -8.40 10.98 -17.37
C SER A 261 -8.34 12.51 -17.46
N VAL A 262 -7.15 13.04 -17.75
CA VAL A 262 -6.90 14.46 -17.97
C VAL A 262 -6.07 14.61 -19.25
N GLU A 263 -6.64 15.18 -20.30
CA GLU A 263 -5.95 15.41 -21.60
C GLU A 263 -5.22 14.17 -22.15
N GLY A 264 -5.84 13.00 -22.02
CA GLY A 264 -5.28 11.73 -22.52
C GLY A 264 -4.24 11.07 -21.61
N ARG A 265 -3.99 11.64 -20.41
CA ARG A 265 -3.20 11.05 -19.33
C ARG A 265 -4.11 10.64 -18.17
N TYR A 266 -3.56 9.98 -17.18
CA TYR A 266 -4.25 9.66 -15.94
C TYR A 266 -3.52 10.34 -14.79
N ASP A 267 -4.26 11.20 -14.08
CA ASP A 267 -3.77 11.91 -12.91
C ASP A 267 -4.53 11.41 -11.66
N LEU A 268 -3.88 11.46 -10.49
CA LEU A 268 -4.51 11.09 -9.23
C LEU A 268 -5.71 12.00 -8.96
N ALA A 269 -6.89 11.39 -8.83
CA ALA A 269 -8.15 12.07 -8.53
C ALA A 269 -8.47 12.06 -7.04
N ASN A 270 -8.10 10.99 -6.32
CA ASN A 270 -8.18 10.84 -4.86
C ASN A 270 -7.41 9.61 -4.40
N CYS A 271 -7.09 9.53 -3.11
CA CYS A 271 -6.51 8.34 -2.50
C CYS A 271 -6.94 8.18 -1.04
N ILE A 272 -6.91 6.94 -0.53
CA ILE A 272 -7.32 6.61 0.83
C ILE A 272 -6.55 5.40 1.36
N ILE A 273 -6.24 5.38 2.67
CA ILE A 273 -5.65 4.21 3.33
C ILE A 273 -6.77 3.27 3.78
N CYS A 274 -6.60 1.98 3.50
CA CYS A 274 -7.42 0.88 3.99
C CYS A 274 -6.55 -0.07 4.82
N PRO A 275 -6.88 -0.35 6.09
CA PRO A 275 -6.14 -1.35 6.88
C PRO A 275 -6.41 -2.77 6.35
N ILE A 276 -5.43 -3.66 6.42
CA ILE A 276 -5.63 -5.08 6.13
C ILE A 276 -6.46 -5.70 7.27
N GLY A 277 -7.45 -6.51 6.92
CA GLY A 277 -8.46 -7.04 7.85
C GLY A 277 -9.56 -6.02 8.20
N GLY A 278 -9.60 -4.86 7.53
CA GLY A 278 -10.54 -3.78 7.81
C GLY A 278 -11.20 -3.18 6.58
N THR A 279 -11.93 -2.10 6.83
CA THR A 279 -12.66 -1.35 5.80
C THR A 279 -12.45 0.14 5.96
N VAL A 280 -12.68 0.87 4.88
CA VAL A 280 -12.79 2.33 4.87
C VAL A 280 -14.00 2.73 4.04
N SER A 281 -14.84 3.61 4.58
CA SER A 281 -16.00 4.18 3.89
C SER A 281 -15.60 5.40 3.07
N TYR A 282 -16.52 5.88 2.24
CA TYR A 282 -16.36 7.16 1.56
C TYR A 282 -16.10 8.28 2.59
N ASP A 283 -15.07 9.08 2.34
CA ASP A 283 -14.72 10.24 3.14
C ASP A 283 -15.51 11.45 2.62
N TYR A 284 -16.76 11.59 3.13
CA TYR A 284 -17.65 12.69 2.76
C TYR A 284 -17.25 13.99 3.46
N LYS A 285 -17.57 15.10 2.79
CA LYS A 285 -17.39 16.45 3.27
C LYS A 285 -18.56 16.91 4.14
#